data_114314f8bbd81d7bbcfc1e59fb6be5b4
#
_entry.id   114314f8bbd81d7bbcfc1e59fb6be5b4
#
_cell.length_a   1.000
_cell.length_b   1.000
_cell.length_c   1.000
_cell.angle_alpha   90.00
_cell.angle_beta   90.00
_cell.angle_gamma   90.00
#
_symmetry.space_group_name_H-M   'P 1'
#
loop_
_entity.id
_entity.type
_entity.pdbx_description
1 polymer ?
#
loop_
_entity_poly.entity_id
_entity_poly.type
_entity_poly.pdbx_seq_one_letter_code
_entity_poly.pdbx_strand_id
1 'polypeptide(L)'
;KAYDSEPLVIAAKASIRTGPWKEQIRFHRALAYNAKTAKDYLLLSDLATRIGARDLGVIKGISALSAGVGAIDETSFPTMNVPFGHESSWTLIHAITRQESQFAEGAISHAGARGLMQLMPGTAREQSGKANLSYNLSSLTGDPQYNIQLGSGYIQRMMDYYGGSYPLAVAAYNAGPGNVNKWLRANGDPRMGGIDW
;
A
#
# COMPACT_ATOMS: atom_id res chain seq x y z
N LYS A 1 1.12 26.85 14.93
CA LYS A 1 0.99 26.73 16.41
C LYS A 1 -0.45 26.34 16.83
N ALA A 2 -1.52 27.01 16.35
CA ALA A 2 -2.90 26.65 16.74
C ALA A 2 -3.28 25.22 16.30
N TYR A 3 -2.97 24.83 15.07
CA TYR A 3 -3.24 23.50 14.54
C TYR A 3 -2.52 22.39 15.32
N ASP A 4 -1.29 22.64 15.76
CA ASP A 4 -0.51 21.66 16.53
C ASP A 4 -1.07 21.40 17.94
N SER A 5 -1.94 22.29 18.42
CA SER A 5 -2.59 22.20 19.74
C SER A 5 -3.97 21.53 19.66
N GLU A 6 -4.44 21.20 18.47
CA GLU A 6 -5.71 20.47 18.32
C GLU A 6 -5.60 19.05 18.90
N PRO A 7 -6.57 18.60 19.74
CA PRO A 7 -6.50 17.31 20.41
C PRO A 7 -6.26 16.13 19.45
N LEU A 8 -6.90 16.15 18.28
CA LEU A 8 -6.77 15.08 17.29
C LEU A 8 -5.37 15.05 16.66
N VAL A 9 -4.75 16.21 16.44
CA VAL A 9 -3.37 16.31 15.94
C VAL A 9 -2.37 15.81 16.99
N ILE A 10 -2.59 16.15 18.24
CA ILE A 10 -1.77 15.65 19.36
C ILE A 10 -1.87 14.13 19.46
N ALA A 11 -3.09 13.58 19.39
CA ALA A 11 -3.33 12.14 19.43
C ALA A 11 -2.67 11.41 18.25
N ALA A 12 -2.78 11.95 17.04
CA ALA A 12 -2.13 11.39 15.86
C ALA A 12 -0.60 11.35 16.00
N LYS A 13 0.02 12.43 16.46
CA LYS A 13 1.47 12.49 16.73
C LYS A 13 1.90 11.49 17.79
N ALA A 14 1.14 11.34 18.85
CA ALA A 14 1.45 10.40 19.93
C ALA A 14 1.33 8.94 19.45
N SER A 15 0.31 8.62 18.65
CA SER A 15 0.03 7.26 18.18
C SER A 15 1.16 6.67 17.31
N ILE A 16 1.87 7.49 16.54
CA ILE A 16 3.01 7.07 15.72
C ILE A 16 4.15 6.53 16.58
N ARG A 17 4.33 7.07 17.77
CA ARG A 17 5.44 6.70 18.65
C ARG A 17 5.17 5.46 19.50
N THR A 18 3.92 5.20 19.84
CA THR A 18 3.57 4.21 20.88
C THR A 18 2.31 3.41 20.59
N GLY A 19 1.52 3.82 19.61
CA GLY A 19 0.22 3.21 19.34
C GLY A 19 0.27 2.05 18.34
N PRO A 20 -0.64 1.06 18.47
CA PRO A 20 -0.84 0.06 17.45
C PRO A 20 -1.31 0.72 16.15
N TRP A 21 -0.90 0.15 15.00
CA TRP A 21 -1.22 0.73 13.67
C TRP A 21 -2.71 1.01 13.45
N LYS A 22 -3.62 0.20 14.07
CA LYS A 22 -5.08 0.41 13.99
C LYS A 22 -5.52 1.74 14.61
N GLU A 23 -4.87 2.19 15.65
CA GLU A 23 -5.14 3.48 16.27
C GLU A 23 -4.58 4.61 15.42
N GLN A 24 -3.36 4.46 14.93
CA GLN A 24 -2.75 5.44 14.03
C GLN A 24 -3.65 5.71 12.82
N ILE A 25 -4.08 4.68 12.10
CA ILE A 25 -4.92 4.82 10.91
C ILE A 25 -6.29 5.45 11.23
N ARG A 26 -6.84 5.19 12.42
CA ARG A 26 -8.10 5.83 12.86
C ARG A 26 -7.93 7.33 13.04
N PHE A 27 -6.83 7.78 13.68
CA PHE A 27 -6.54 9.20 13.82
C PHE A 27 -6.27 9.86 12.47
N HIS A 28 -5.52 9.22 11.57
CA HIS A 28 -5.25 9.73 10.24
C HIS A 28 -6.54 9.87 9.42
N ARG A 29 -7.43 8.89 9.45
CA ARG A 29 -8.74 8.96 8.80
C ARG A 29 -9.63 10.04 9.40
N ALA A 30 -9.64 10.19 10.72
CA ALA A 30 -10.41 11.23 11.39
C ALA A 30 -9.92 12.64 11.03
N LEU A 31 -8.61 12.85 10.95
CA LEU A 31 -8.01 14.10 10.49
C LEU A 31 -8.44 14.43 9.07
N ALA A 32 -8.35 13.47 8.14
CA ALA A 32 -8.75 13.67 6.74
C ALA A 32 -10.25 13.88 6.59
N TYR A 33 -11.07 13.19 7.38
CA TYR A 33 -12.53 13.35 7.39
C TYR A 33 -12.97 14.75 7.85
N ASN A 34 -12.26 15.32 8.83
CA ASN A 34 -12.53 16.65 9.38
C ASN A 34 -12.02 17.80 8.48
N ALA A 35 -11.09 17.51 7.56
CA ALA A 35 -10.61 18.51 6.61
C ALA A 35 -11.71 18.88 5.61
N LYS A 36 -11.95 20.18 5.38
CA LYS A 36 -13.01 20.69 4.50
C LYS A 36 -12.50 21.66 3.45
N THR A 37 -11.39 22.31 3.70
CA THR A 37 -10.83 23.35 2.84
C THR A 37 -9.45 22.95 2.31
N ALA A 38 -9.01 23.59 1.24
CA ALA A 38 -7.65 23.43 0.73
C ALA A 38 -6.59 23.68 1.81
N LYS A 39 -6.85 24.67 2.69
CA LYS A 39 -5.95 24.97 3.81
C LYS A 39 -5.84 23.78 4.79
N ASP A 40 -6.95 23.13 5.11
CA ASP A 40 -6.94 21.98 6.01
C ASP A 40 -6.11 20.84 5.41
N TYR A 41 -6.28 20.55 4.12
CA TYR A 41 -5.51 19.50 3.43
C TYR A 41 -4.02 19.85 3.34
N LEU A 42 -3.65 21.12 3.14
CA LEU A 42 -2.24 21.55 3.18
C LEU A 42 -1.62 21.38 4.58
N LEU A 43 -2.39 21.67 5.64
CA LEU A 43 -1.93 21.41 7.02
C LEU A 43 -1.72 19.92 7.29
N LEU A 44 -2.55 19.05 6.70
CA LEU A 44 -2.36 17.60 6.76
C LEU A 44 -1.12 17.14 5.99
N SER A 45 -0.80 17.76 4.84
CA SER A 45 0.42 17.48 4.09
C SER A 45 1.67 17.83 4.92
N ASP A 46 1.69 19.02 5.51
CA ASP A 46 2.75 19.44 6.42
C ASP A 46 2.88 18.51 7.62
N LEU A 47 1.75 18.13 8.24
CA LEU A 47 1.76 17.18 9.34
C LEU A 47 2.31 15.82 8.91
N ALA A 48 1.85 15.24 7.80
CA ALA A 48 2.30 13.96 7.28
C ALA A 48 3.82 13.94 7.07
N THR A 49 4.37 15.01 6.50
CA THR A 49 5.81 15.17 6.29
C THR A 49 6.56 15.25 7.62
N ARG A 50 6.09 16.09 8.56
CA ARG A 50 6.78 16.29 9.85
C ARG A 50 6.80 15.05 10.74
N ILE A 51 5.80 14.21 10.66
CA ILE A 51 5.72 12.99 11.48
C ILE A 51 6.13 11.71 10.72
N GLY A 52 6.49 11.85 9.44
CA GLY A 52 6.89 10.72 8.60
C GLY A 52 5.75 9.73 8.28
N ALA A 53 4.49 10.18 8.35
CA ALA A 53 3.32 9.34 8.14
C ALA A 53 2.90 9.32 6.67
N ARG A 54 3.48 8.41 5.89
CA ARG A 54 3.15 8.24 4.46
C ARG A 54 1.67 7.93 4.23
N ASP A 55 1.08 7.10 5.08
CA ASP A 55 -0.33 6.73 5.06
C ASP A 55 -1.26 7.94 5.26
N LEU A 56 -0.91 8.87 6.15
CA LEU A 56 -1.67 10.12 6.32
C LEU A 56 -1.68 10.93 5.02
N GLY A 57 -0.54 11.05 4.34
CA GLY A 57 -0.45 11.74 3.05
C GLY A 57 -1.35 11.11 1.98
N VAL A 58 -1.36 9.79 1.86
CA VAL A 58 -2.22 9.06 0.92
C VAL A 58 -3.70 9.23 1.27
N ILE A 59 -4.08 9.03 2.54
CA ILE A 59 -5.46 9.17 3.02
C ILE A 59 -5.98 10.60 2.76
N LYS A 60 -5.16 11.61 3.07
CA LYS A 60 -5.44 13.01 2.81
C LYS A 60 -5.69 13.25 1.32
N GLY A 61 -4.82 12.74 0.44
CA GLY A 61 -4.96 12.90 -1.01
C GLY A 61 -6.25 12.28 -1.56
N ILE A 62 -6.61 11.08 -1.10
CA ILE A 62 -7.87 10.41 -1.47
C ILE A 62 -9.07 11.24 -0.99
N SER A 63 -9.03 11.73 0.25
CA SER A 63 -10.10 12.55 0.82
C SER A 63 -10.26 13.88 0.08
N ALA A 64 -9.16 14.57 -0.24
CA ALA A 64 -9.17 15.83 -0.99
C ALA A 64 -9.76 15.66 -2.40
N LEU A 65 -9.38 14.56 -3.09
CA LEU A 65 -9.93 14.23 -4.40
C LEU A 65 -11.43 13.97 -4.33
N SER A 66 -11.88 13.18 -3.36
CA SER A 66 -13.28 12.87 -3.14
C SER A 66 -14.12 14.12 -2.80
N ALA A 67 -13.52 15.07 -2.11
CA ALA A 67 -14.15 16.35 -1.76
C ALA A 67 -14.12 17.39 -2.91
N GLY A 68 -13.46 17.09 -4.03
CA GLY A 68 -13.31 18.05 -5.15
C GLY A 68 -12.41 19.24 -4.84
N VAL A 69 -11.58 19.16 -3.80
CA VAL A 69 -10.79 20.31 -3.33
C VAL A 69 -9.47 20.46 -4.10
N GLY A 70 -9.01 19.45 -4.84
CA GLY A 70 -7.82 19.53 -5.69
C GLY A 70 -6.48 19.68 -4.94
N ALA A 71 -6.44 19.54 -3.62
CA ALA A 71 -5.23 19.64 -2.80
C ALA A 71 -4.41 18.33 -2.84
N ILE A 72 -3.99 17.95 -4.04
CA ILE A 72 -3.14 16.78 -4.29
C ILE A 72 -1.71 17.26 -4.47
N ASP A 73 -0.80 16.70 -3.71
CA ASP A 73 0.63 17.01 -3.73
C ASP A 73 1.47 15.73 -3.63
N GLU A 74 2.77 15.87 -3.54
CA GLU A 74 3.72 14.77 -3.42
C GLU A 74 3.45 13.85 -2.21
N THR A 75 2.89 14.36 -1.12
CA THR A 75 2.55 13.52 0.05
C THR A 75 1.43 12.53 -0.26
N SER A 76 0.60 12.80 -1.27
CA SER A 76 -0.45 11.90 -1.74
C SER A 76 0.09 10.71 -2.55
N PHE A 77 1.33 10.80 -3.00
CA PHE A 77 2.05 9.78 -3.75
C PHE A 77 3.45 9.57 -3.17
N PRO A 78 3.56 9.09 -1.93
CA PRO A 78 4.84 8.92 -1.28
C PRO A 78 5.69 7.90 -2.03
N THR A 79 7.00 8.10 -1.96
CA THR A 79 7.98 7.19 -2.56
C THR A 79 8.68 6.35 -1.49
N MET A 80 9.25 5.24 -1.91
CA MET A 80 10.05 4.33 -1.10
C MET A 80 11.16 3.70 -1.94
N ASN A 81 12.20 3.21 -1.28
CA ASN A 81 13.23 2.45 -1.95
C ASN A 81 12.68 1.11 -2.44
N VAL A 82 12.89 0.82 -3.71
CA VAL A 82 12.59 -0.47 -4.30
C VAL A 82 13.85 -1.35 -4.24
N PRO A 83 13.73 -2.64 -3.91
CA PRO A 83 14.88 -3.53 -3.82
C PRO A 83 15.64 -3.65 -5.12
N PHE A 84 16.95 -3.87 -5.02
CA PHE A 84 17.82 -4.09 -6.17
C PHE A 84 17.29 -5.21 -7.07
N GLY A 85 17.30 -4.98 -8.39
CA GLY A 85 16.77 -5.89 -9.40
C GLY A 85 15.27 -5.76 -9.67
N HIS A 86 14.56 -4.88 -8.96
CA HIS A 86 13.12 -4.60 -9.18
C HIS A 86 12.83 -3.16 -9.64
N GLU A 87 13.87 -2.41 -10.02
CA GLU A 87 13.76 -0.98 -10.37
C GLU A 87 12.83 -0.75 -11.58
N SER A 88 12.83 -1.67 -12.55
CA SER A 88 11.94 -1.61 -13.71
C SER A 88 10.45 -1.72 -13.36
N SER A 89 10.13 -2.27 -12.19
CA SER A 89 8.78 -2.42 -11.67
C SER A 89 8.43 -1.34 -10.63
N TRP A 90 9.22 -0.28 -10.51
CA TRP A 90 9.07 0.76 -9.48
C TRP A 90 7.63 1.31 -9.40
N THR A 91 7.06 1.70 -10.53
CA THR A 91 5.70 2.26 -10.59
C THR A 91 4.66 1.23 -10.13
N LEU A 92 4.78 -0.02 -10.58
CA LEU A 92 3.85 -1.09 -10.22
C LEU A 92 3.91 -1.41 -8.71
N ILE A 93 5.10 -1.48 -8.14
CA ILE A 93 5.32 -1.73 -6.70
C ILE A 93 4.69 -0.61 -5.87
N HIS A 94 4.89 0.66 -6.25
CA HIS A 94 4.28 1.80 -5.57
C HIS A 94 2.74 1.81 -5.71
N ALA A 95 2.22 1.50 -6.89
CA ALA A 95 0.77 1.41 -7.13
C ALA A 95 0.12 0.32 -6.28
N ILE A 96 0.73 -0.87 -6.21
CA ILE A 96 0.26 -1.98 -5.36
C ILE A 96 0.32 -1.56 -3.89
N THR A 97 1.44 -1.03 -3.41
CA THR A 97 1.59 -0.59 -2.02
C THR A 97 0.53 0.45 -1.64
N ARG A 98 0.27 1.39 -2.54
CA ARG A 98 -0.77 2.41 -2.35
C ARG A 98 -2.17 1.81 -2.26
N GLN A 99 -2.47 0.84 -3.10
CA GLN A 99 -3.77 0.15 -3.12
C GLN A 99 -3.94 -0.76 -1.89
N GLU A 100 -2.93 -1.52 -1.54
CA GLU A 100 -3.01 -2.57 -0.51
C GLU A 100 -3.05 -2.00 0.92
N SER A 101 -2.20 -1.04 1.23
CA SER A 101 -2.04 -0.53 2.59
C SER A 101 -2.18 0.99 2.73
N GLN A 102 -2.29 1.73 1.63
CA GLN A 102 -2.13 3.19 1.62
C GLN A 102 -0.80 3.62 2.26
N PHE A 103 0.26 2.81 2.13
CA PHE A 103 1.57 2.99 2.77
C PHE A 103 1.58 2.85 4.29
N ALA A 104 0.58 2.22 4.90
CA ALA A 104 0.60 1.90 6.32
C ALA A 104 1.48 0.66 6.59
N GLU A 105 2.68 0.89 7.11
CA GLU A 105 3.70 -0.15 7.31
C GLU A 105 3.23 -1.29 8.23
N GLY A 106 2.50 -0.95 9.29
CA GLY A 106 1.98 -1.91 10.27
C GLY A 106 0.63 -2.54 9.91
N ALA A 107 0.13 -2.34 8.67
CA ALA A 107 -1.20 -2.80 8.30
C ALA A 107 -1.37 -4.32 8.40
N ILE A 108 -2.48 -4.74 9.00
CA ILE A 108 -2.89 -6.14 9.05
C ILE A 108 -4.37 -6.19 8.65
N SER A 109 -4.67 -6.87 7.54
CA SER A 109 -6.04 -7.02 7.06
C SER A 109 -6.85 -7.97 7.96
N HIS A 110 -8.16 -7.99 7.76
CA HIS A 110 -9.03 -8.94 8.45
C HIS A 110 -8.67 -10.40 8.13
N ALA A 111 -8.25 -10.66 6.89
CA ALA A 111 -7.81 -12.00 6.44
C ALA A 111 -6.38 -12.36 6.89
N GLY A 112 -5.64 -11.44 7.54
CA GLY A 112 -4.30 -11.67 8.04
C GLY A 112 -3.18 -11.32 7.05
N ALA A 113 -3.47 -10.66 5.94
CA ALA A 113 -2.45 -10.07 5.06
C ALA A 113 -1.70 -8.94 5.79
N ARG A 114 -0.39 -8.77 5.55
CA ARG A 114 0.48 -7.97 6.41
C ARG A 114 1.38 -7.02 5.63
N GLY A 115 1.55 -5.83 6.20
CA GLY A 115 2.53 -4.82 5.81
C GLY A 115 2.16 -4.05 4.55
N LEU A 116 3.13 -3.35 4.01
CA LEU A 116 2.98 -2.42 2.89
C LEU A 116 2.32 -3.04 1.66
N MET A 117 2.74 -4.23 1.28
CA MET A 117 2.23 -4.94 0.11
C MET A 117 1.21 -6.05 0.45
N GLN A 118 0.69 -6.07 1.68
CA GLN A 118 -0.38 -6.95 2.16
C GLN A 118 -0.15 -8.44 1.81
N LEU A 119 1.01 -8.95 2.17
CA LEU A 119 1.34 -10.35 1.92
C LEU A 119 0.65 -11.29 2.91
N MET A 120 0.00 -12.32 2.39
CA MET A 120 -0.44 -13.45 3.21
C MET A 120 0.78 -14.19 3.77
N PRO A 121 0.73 -14.68 5.02
CA PRO A 121 1.86 -15.39 5.65
C PRO A 121 2.40 -16.56 4.82
N GLY A 122 1.52 -17.31 4.14
CA GLY A 122 1.91 -18.40 3.26
C GLY A 122 2.70 -17.92 2.04
N THR A 123 2.22 -16.86 1.39
CA THR A 123 2.91 -16.23 0.25
C THR A 123 4.26 -15.66 0.68
N ALA A 124 4.31 -14.98 1.82
CA ALA A 124 5.55 -14.42 2.34
C ALA A 124 6.60 -15.50 2.65
N ARG A 125 6.17 -16.63 3.22
CA ARG A 125 7.06 -17.79 3.47
C ARG A 125 7.61 -18.38 2.18
N GLU A 126 6.76 -18.53 1.16
CA GLU A 126 7.22 -19.02 -0.14
C GLU A 126 8.22 -18.04 -0.79
N GLN A 127 7.92 -16.74 -0.75
CA GLN A 127 8.80 -15.72 -1.35
C GLN A 127 10.10 -15.57 -0.58
N SER A 128 10.12 -15.69 0.76
CA SER A 128 11.37 -15.67 1.53
C SER A 128 12.30 -16.81 1.13
N GLY A 129 11.76 -18.02 0.95
CA GLY A 129 12.55 -19.14 0.45
C GLY A 129 13.14 -18.89 -0.94
N LYS A 130 12.37 -18.30 -1.85
CA LYS A 130 12.84 -17.94 -3.21
C LYS A 130 13.92 -16.85 -3.22
N ALA A 131 13.84 -15.94 -2.27
CA ALA A 131 14.80 -14.84 -2.08
C ALA A 131 16.03 -15.24 -1.23
N ASN A 132 16.13 -16.50 -0.78
CA ASN A 132 17.13 -16.99 0.17
C ASN A 132 17.14 -16.18 1.49
N LEU A 133 15.96 -15.74 1.94
CA LEU A 133 15.77 -15.02 3.19
C LEU A 133 15.09 -15.93 4.23
N SER A 134 15.41 -15.71 5.50
CA SER A 134 14.69 -16.36 6.59
C SER A 134 13.27 -15.79 6.69
N TYR A 135 12.27 -16.67 6.78
CA TYR A 135 10.92 -16.25 7.00
C TYR A 135 10.71 -15.70 8.42
N ASN A 136 10.17 -14.49 8.52
CA ASN A 136 9.83 -13.89 9.81
C ASN A 136 8.48 -13.17 9.71
N LEU A 137 7.48 -13.65 10.46
CA LEU A 137 6.13 -13.09 10.44
C LEU A 137 6.07 -11.65 10.98
N SER A 138 6.84 -11.34 12.03
CA SER A 138 6.84 -10.00 12.61
C SER A 138 7.52 -8.97 11.70
N SER A 139 8.49 -9.37 10.92
CA SER A 139 9.16 -8.50 9.95
C SER A 139 8.24 -8.04 8.82
N LEU A 140 7.13 -8.76 8.56
CA LEU A 140 6.16 -8.30 7.55
C LEU A 140 5.51 -6.96 7.89
N THR A 141 5.46 -6.60 9.16
CA THR A 141 4.91 -5.31 9.63
C THR A 141 5.92 -4.46 10.37
N GLY A 142 7.07 -5.00 10.72
CA GLY A 142 8.12 -4.32 11.48
C GLY A 142 9.34 -3.93 10.65
N ASP A 143 9.45 -4.46 9.43
CA ASP A 143 10.54 -4.16 8.50
C ASP A 143 9.96 -3.87 7.10
N PRO A 144 9.77 -2.59 6.75
CA PRO A 144 9.25 -2.19 5.45
C PRO A 144 10.04 -2.75 4.27
N GLN A 145 11.37 -2.81 4.36
CA GLN A 145 12.22 -3.30 3.27
C GLN A 145 12.03 -4.81 3.06
N TYR A 146 11.91 -5.57 4.14
CA TYR A 146 11.60 -7.01 4.06
C TYR A 146 10.25 -7.26 3.37
N ASN A 147 9.22 -6.52 3.74
CA ASN A 147 7.90 -6.65 3.12
C ASN A 147 7.93 -6.33 1.62
N ILE A 148 8.57 -5.22 1.24
CA ILE A 148 8.70 -4.80 -0.16
C ILE A 148 9.54 -5.79 -0.96
N GLN A 149 10.63 -6.32 -0.40
CA GLN A 149 11.46 -7.33 -1.06
C GLN A 149 10.62 -8.55 -1.45
N LEU A 150 9.84 -9.08 -0.53
CA LEU A 150 9.02 -10.25 -0.78
C LEU A 150 7.84 -9.94 -1.72
N GLY A 151 7.19 -8.79 -1.55
CA GLY A 151 6.10 -8.35 -2.40
C GLY A 151 6.52 -8.07 -3.83
N SER A 152 7.70 -7.46 -4.02
CA SER A 152 8.30 -7.22 -5.34
C SER A 152 8.60 -8.53 -6.06
N GLY A 153 9.17 -9.50 -5.35
CA GLY A 153 9.41 -10.85 -5.90
C GLY A 153 8.09 -11.54 -6.28
N TYR A 154 7.03 -11.34 -5.50
CA TYR A 154 5.74 -11.95 -5.80
C TYR A 154 5.06 -11.35 -7.03
N ILE A 155 5.00 -10.03 -7.15
CA ILE A 155 4.41 -9.40 -8.34
C ILE A 155 5.25 -9.67 -9.59
N GLN A 156 6.58 -9.68 -9.50
CA GLN A 156 7.43 -10.04 -10.63
C GLN A 156 7.12 -11.47 -11.11
N ARG A 157 6.98 -12.41 -10.21
CA ARG A 157 6.58 -13.78 -10.55
C ARG A 157 5.22 -13.84 -11.24
N MET A 158 4.25 -13.02 -10.83
CA MET A 158 2.95 -12.96 -11.52
C MET A 158 3.09 -12.33 -12.92
N MET A 159 3.92 -11.32 -13.07
CA MET A 159 4.24 -10.74 -14.39
C MET A 159 4.85 -11.79 -15.32
N ASP A 160 5.83 -12.54 -14.84
CA ASP A 160 6.49 -13.60 -15.63
C ASP A 160 5.50 -14.72 -15.99
N TYR A 161 4.69 -15.16 -15.01
CA TYR A 161 3.71 -16.23 -15.21
C TYR A 161 2.63 -15.88 -16.25
N TYR A 162 2.23 -14.62 -16.30
CA TYR A 162 1.22 -14.13 -17.26
C TYR A 162 1.82 -13.44 -18.49
N GLY A 163 3.11 -13.67 -18.78
CA GLY A 163 3.76 -13.18 -19.99
C GLY A 163 3.78 -11.66 -20.13
N GLY A 164 3.94 -10.95 -19.01
CA GLY A 164 4.00 -9.48 -18.98
C GLY A 164 2.64 -8.79 -18.96
N SER A 165 1.53 -9.53 -18.87
CA SER A 165 0.20 -8.94 -18.81
C SER A 165 -0.06 -8.30 -17.43
N TYR A 166 -0.01 -6.96 -17.37
CA TYR A 166 -0.30 -6.21 -16.13
C TYR A 166 -1.68 -6.53 -15.54
N PRO A 167 -2.79 -6.53 -16.30
CA PRO A 167 -4.09 -6.84 -15.75
C PRO A 167 -4.16 -8.22 -15.08
N LEU A 168 -3.63 -9.24 -15.75
CA LEU A 168 -3.63 -10.61 -15.21
C LEU A 168 -2.70 -10.77 -14.00
N ALA A 169 -1.53 -10.15 -14.03
CA ALA A 169 -0.58 -10.17 -12.92
C ALA A 169 -1.13 -9.48 -11.68
N VAL A 170 -1.76 -8.31 -11.83
CA VAL A 170 -2.40 -7.57 -10.72
C VAL A 170 -3.62 -8.34 -10.19
N ALA A 171 -4.46 -8.89 -11.07
CA ALA A 171 -5.56 -9.75 -10.65
C ALA A 171 -5.06 -10.98 -9.87
N ALA A 172 -3.95 -11.59 -10.30
CA ALA A 172 -3.36 -12.74 -9.61
C ALA A 172 -2.68 -12.37 -8.30
N TYR A 173 -2.11 -11.17 -8.20
CA TYR A 173 -1.59 -10.63 -6.94
C TYR A 173 -2.70 -10.58 -5.88
N ASN A 174 -3.86 -10.03 -6.26
CA ASN A 174 -5.00 -9.84 -5.37
C ASN A 174 -5.77 -11.15 -5.08
N ALA A 175 -6.13 -11.90 -6.13
CA ALA A 175 -7.03 -13.05 -6.01
C ALA A 175 -6.32 -14.41 -5.98
N GLY A 176 -5.01 -14.43 -6.23
CA GLY A 176 -4.22 -15.63 -6.43
C GLY A 176 -4.28 -16.16 -7.87
N PRO A 177 -3.18 -16.75 -8.38
CA PRO A 177 -3.11 -17.23 -9.76
C PRO A 177 -4.09 -18.37 -10.06
N GLY A 178 -4.44 -19.17 -9.06
CA GLY A 178 -5.44 -20.24 -9.23
C GLY A 178 -6.82 -19.73 -9.62
N ASN A 179 -7.27 -18.61 -9.07
CA ASN A 179 -8.56 -18.00 -9.43
C ASN A 179 -8.48 -17.35 -10.81
N VAL A 180 -7.43 -16.63 -11.12
CA VAL A 180 -7.23 -16.04 -12.47
C VAL A 180 -7.23 -17.14 -13.54
N ASN A 181 -6.54 -18.26 -13.31
CA ASN A 181 -6.55 -19.40 -14.23
C ASN A 181 -7.95 -20.03 -14.40
N LYS A 182 -8.79 -20.03 -13.35
CA LYS A 182 -10.21 -20.44 -13.48
C LYS A 182 -10.99 -19.45 -14.37
N TRP A 183 -10.77 -18.15 -14.17
CA TRP A 183 -11.43 -17.12 -14.99
C TRP A 183 -11.02 -17.19 -16.45
N LEU A 184 -9.72 -17.38 -16.72
CA LEU A 184 -9.21 -17.58 -18.10
C LEU A 184 -9.86 -18.79 -18.79
N ARG A 185 -10.03 -19.89 -18.07
CA ARG A 185 -10.72 -21.08 -18.64
C ARG A 185 -12.20 -20.85 -18.87
N ALA A 186 -12.87 -20.09 -18.01
CA ALA A 186 -14.31 -19.85 -18.11
C ALA A 186 -14.67 -18.78 -19.15
N ASN A 187 -13.84 -17.73 -19.28
CA ASN A 187 -14.19 -16.55 -20.06
C ASN A 187 -13.29 -16.35 -21.30
N GLY A 188 -12.27 -17.19 -21.47
CA GLY A 188 -11.24 -17.01 -22.50
C GLY A 188 -10.05 -16.19 -22.01
N ASP A 189 -9.00 -16.16 -22.82
CA ASP A 189 -7.75 -15.46 -22.50
C ASP A 189 -7.69 -14.13 -23.28
N PRO A 190 -7.70 -12.96 -22.62
CA PRO A 190 -7.70 -11.67 -23.29
C PRO A 190 -6.42 -11.41 -24.10
N ARG A 191 -5.35 -12.14 -23.81
CA ARG A 191 -4.08 -12.03 -24.57
C ARG A 191 -4.20 -12.61 -25.99
N MET A 192 -5.19 -13.47 -26.23
CA MET A 192 -5.44 -14.08 -27.54
C MET A 192 -6.24 -13.18 -28.47
N GLY A 193 -6.68 -12.00 -28.01
CA GLY A 193 -7.49 -11.04 -28.76
C GLY A 193 -8.98 -11.39 -28.83
N GLY A 194 -9.82 -10.38 -29.11
CA GLY A 194 -11.27 -10.55 -29.27
C GLY A 194 -12.08 -10.75 -27.98
N ILE A 195 -11.46 -10.66 -26.82
CA ILE A 195 -12.12 -10.76 -25.51
C ILE A 195 -11.82 -9.50 -24.72
N ASP A 196 -12.85 -8.82 -24.28
CA ASP A 196 -12.78 -7.69 -23.35
C ASP A 196 -13.17 -8.18 -21.95
N TRP A 197 -12.35 -7.81 -20.97
CA TRP A 197 -12.48 -8.28 -19.59
C TRP A 197 -12.92 -7.15 -18.70
#